data_75c2ce802cec58188ff47e162018fdab
#
_entry.id   75c2ce802cec58188ff47e162018fdab
#
_cell.length_a   1.000
_cell.length_b   1.000
_cell.length_c   1.000
_cell.angle_alpha   90.00
_cell.angle_beta   90.00
_cell.angle_gamma   90.00
#
_symmetry.space_group_name_H-M   'P 1'
#
loop_
_entity.id
_entity.type
_entity.pdbx_description
1 polymer ?
#
loop_
_entity_poly.entity_id
_entity_poly.type
_entity_poly.pdbx_seq_one_letter_code
_entity_poly.pdbx_strand_id
1 'polypeptide(L)'
;MFKRSMCIAMIAALLAAFAPVSSFAAVKSSSSELMVADFNTGDKPSNIGGDFGSWNKDPADFTQGCTESFDSANRHGDAGFAMKLEYSVDSKNPAYNGFWMALPNIDVSGYDNLAFWVKGDAKTGYTTVFKIELKNAGKQIGRYYITNVTDQWQEVVIPLFEFKGLTDPSNLTEFVIVFEDRIASNKKGIIYVDDVRFTRSR
;
A
#
# COMPACT_ATOMS: atom_id res chain seq x y z
N MET A 1 88.67 36.44 -20.75
CA MET A 1 88.11 35.65 -21.85
C MET A 1 86.85 34.95 -21.33
N PHE A 2 85.70 35.59 -21.45
CA PHE A 2 84.47 35.10 -20.85
C PHE A 2 83.56 34.51 -21.91
N LYS A 3 83.24 33.22 -21.80
CA LYS A 3 82.19 32.58 -22.61
C LYS A 3 80.84 32.66 -21.94
N ARG A 4 79.91 33.34 -22.56
CA ARG A 4 78.50 33.39 -22.14
C ARG A 4 77.82 32.14 -22.70
N SER A 5 77.27 31.31 -21.80
CA SER A 5 76.35 30.26 -22.13
C SER A 5 74.92 30.83 -22.10
N MET A 6 74.20 30.60 -23.20
CA MET A 6 72.79 31.02 -23.38
C MET A 6 71.89 29.84 -23.03
N CYS A 7 71.13 29.97 -21.94
CA CYS A 7 70.08 28.99 -21.59
C CYS A 7 68.79 29.30 -22.37
N ILE A 8 68.38 28.32 -23.19
CA ILE A 8 67.09 28.34 -23.87
C ILE A 8 66.11 27.72 -22.95
N ALA A 9 65.07 28.53 -22.46
CA ALA A 9 63.93 28.03 -21.70
C ALA A 9 62.93 27.47 -22.69
N MET A 10 62.66 26.20 -22.63
CA MET A 10 61.47 25.57 -23.27
C MET A 10 60.22 25.78 -22.40
N ILE A 11 59.27 26.52 -22.94
CA ILE A 11 57.91 26.64 -22.35
C ILE A 11 57.08 25.49 -22.91
N ALA A 12 56.77 24.50 -22.05
CA ALA A 12 55.79 23.45 -22.35
C ALA A 12 54.38 23.97 -22.10
N ALA A 13 53.61 24.18 -23.16
CA ALA A 13 52.20 24.51 -23.07
C ALA A 13 51.40 23.25 -22.74
N LEU A 14 50.80 23.20 -21.54
CA LEU A 14 49.89 22.14 -21.12
C LEU A 14 48.48 22.42 -21.67
N LEU A 15 48.05 21.71 -22.72
CA LEU A 15 46.67 21.72 -23.18
C LEU A 15 45.86 20.84 -22.23
N ALA A 16 45.06 21.46 -21.37
CA ALA A 16 44.01 20.76 -20.59
C ALA A 16 42.82 20.47 -21.51
N ALA A 17 42.63 19.20 -21.88
CA ALA A 17 41.45 18.74 -22.58
C ALA A 17 40.28 18.65 -21.59
N PHE A 18 39.34 19.61 -21.69
CA PHE A 18 38.06 19.49 -21.03
C PHE A 18 37.18 18.45 -21.74
N ALA A 19 37.02 17.26 -21.13
CA ALA A 19 36.04 16.31 -21.59
C ALA A 19 34.62 16.78 -21.09
N PRO A 20 33.58 16.78 -21.94
CA PRO A 20 32.25 17.11 -21.49
C PRO A 20 31.77 16.00 -20.56
N VAL A 21 31.46 16.34 -19.32
CA VAL A 21 30.76 15.45 -18.38
C VAL A 21 29.31 15.35 -18.85
N SER A 22 29.01 14.28 -19.61
CA SER A 22 27.63 13.95 -19.94
C SER A 22 26.88 13.56 -18.64
N SER A 23 26.11 14.48 -18.11
CA SER A 23 25.15 14.22 -17.04
C SER A 23 24.09 13.28 -17.57
N PHE A 24 24.23 11.99 -17.33
CA PHE A 24 23.12 11.05 -17.47
C PHE A 24 22.12 11.36 -16.35
N ALA A 25 21.07 12.12 -16.69
CA ALA A 25 19.87 12.16 -15.86
C ALA A 25 19.37 10.73 -15.72
N ALA A 26 19.41 10.18 -14.51
CA ALA A 26 18.82 8.88 -14.22
C ALA A 26 17.34 8.98 -14.58
N VAL A 27 16.92 8.34 -15.66
CA VAL A 27 15.51 8.13 -15.97
C VAL A 27 14.98 7.28 -14.81
N LYS A 28 14.24 7.92 -13.90
CA LYS A 28 13.49 7.22 -12.87
C LYS A 28 12.53 6.30 -13.63
N SER A 29 12.85 5.01 -13.73
CA SER A 29 11.93 4.00 -14.22
C SER A 29 10.75 4.00 -13.24
N SER A 30 9.68 4.70 -13.58
CA SER A 30 8.47 4.67 -12.80
C SER A 30 7.84 3.31 -13.06
N SER A 31 7.93 2.41 -12.08
CA SER A 31 7.26 1.11 -12.14
C SER A 31 5.76 1.34 -12.41
N SER A 32 5.14 0.46 -13.20
CA SER A 32 3.71 0.52 -13.49
C SER A 32 2.86 0.25 -12.24
N GLU A 33 3.49 -0.24 -11.16
CA GLU A 33 2.83 -0.50 -9.88
C GLU A 33 3.78 -0.22 -8.70
N LEU A 34 3.19 0.08 -7.54
CA LEU A 34 3.82 0.18 -6.24
C LEU A 34 3.19 -0.87 -5.32
N MET A 35 3.89 -1.97 -5.07
CA MET A 35 3.47 -2.97 -4.10
C MET A 35 3.56 -2.38 -2.69
N VAL A 36 2.43 -2.37 -1.98
CA VAL A 36 2.33 -1.89 -0.60
C VAL A 36 2.48 -3.05 0.37
N ALA A 37 1.75 -4.15 0.15
CA ALA A 37 1.83 -5.35 0.97
C ALA A 37 1.41 -6.59 0.18
N ASP A 38 2.33 -7.52 -0.03
CA ASP A 38 2.07 -8.85 -0.59
C ASP A 38 1.98 -9.94 0.49
N PHE A 39 2.16 -9.57 1.75
CA PHE A 39 2.12 -10.44 2.93
C PHE A 39 2.98 -11.71 2.86
N ASN A 40 3.78 -11.89 1.83
CA ASN A 40 4.49 -13.14 1.52
C ASN A 40 5.52 -13.58 2.57
N THR A 41 6.01 -12.65 3.39
CA THR A 41 6.93 -12.97 4.49
C THR A 41 6.24 -13.61 5.68
N GLY A 42 4.92 -13.43 5.83
CA GLY A 42 4.18 -13.85 7.03
C GLY A 42 4.58 -13.07 8.29
N ASP A 43 5.12 -11.86 8.13
CA ASP A 43 5.57 -11.00 9.21
C ASP A 43 5.45 -9.52 8.83
N LYS A 44 5.64 -8.64 9.80
CA LYS A 44 5.73 -7.18 9.65
C LYS A 44 7.18 -6.76 9.41
N PRO A 45 7.40 -5.61 8.77
CA PRO A 45 6.44 -4.65 8.23
C PRO A 45 5.93 -5.01 6.84
N SER A 46 5.07 -4.14 6.26
CA SER A 46 4.68 -4.20 4.83
C SER A 46 5.87 -3.98 3.89
N ASN A 47 5.70 -4.23 2.57
CA ASN A 47 6.77 -4.05 1.56
C ASN A 47 7.33 -2.61 1.50
N ILE A 48 6.57 -1.62 1.97
CA ILE A 48 6.99 -0.21 2.05
C ILE A 48 7.42 0.21 3.47
N GLY A 49 7.56 -0.74 4.40
CA GLY A 49 8.02 -0.49 5.77
C GLY A 49 6.96 -0.01 6.75
N GLY A 50 5.68 0.03 6.36
CA GLY A 50 4.58 0.41 7.23
C GLY A 50 4.16 -0.70 8.18
N ASP A 51 3.88 -0.38 9.44
CA ASP A 51 3.24 -1.30 10.38
C ASP A 51 1.75 -1.46 10.05
N PHE A 52 1.12 -2.52 10.53
CA PHE A 52 -0.30 -2.79 10.33
C PHE A 52 -0.89 -3.61 11.48
N GLY A 53 -2.20 -3.63 11.60
CA GLY A 53 -2.87 -4.39 12.64
C GLY A 53 -4.39 -4.29 12.56
N SER A 54 -5.07 -5.02 13.43
CA SER A 54 -6.50 -4.87 13.65
C SER A 54 -6.81 -3.73 14.63
N TRP A 55 -8.04 -3.25 14.58
CA TRP A 55 -8.56 -2.25 15.49
C TRP A 55 -10.04 -2.50 15.80
N ASN A 56 -10.47 -2.08 17.00
CA ASN A 56 -11.85 -2.20 17.47
C ASN A 56 -12.33 -0.84 17.95
N LYS A 57 -13.58 -0.49 17.61
CA LYS A 57 -14.21 0.73 18.11
C LYS A 57 -14.27 0.76 19.64
N ASP A 58 -14.70 -0.37 20.22
CA ASP A 58 -14.85 -0.53 21.66
C ASP A 58 -14.16 -1.80 22.13
N PRO A 59 -12.91 -1.69 22.61
CA PRO A 59 -12.15 -2.85 23.12
C PRO A 59 -12.78 -3.51 24.35
N ALA A 60 -13.72 -2.86 25.04
CA ALA A 60 -14.43 -3.41 26.20
C ALA A 60 -15.67 -4.23 25.78
N ASP A 61 -16.15 -4.09 24.55
CA ASP A 61 -17.25 -4.86 24.01
C ASP A 61 -16.72 -6.13 23.30
N PHE A 62 -16.61 -7.23 24.03
CA PHE A 62 -16.12 -8.50 23.51
C PHE A 62 -17.05 -9.20 22.50
N THR A 63 -18.23 -8.63 22.19
CA THR A 63 -19.13 -9.15 21.16
C THR A 63 -18.77 -8.65 19.76
N GLN A 64 -17.94 -7.62 19.66
CA GLN A 64 -17.42 -7.08 18.43
C GLN A 64 -15.90 -7.06 18.40
N GLY A 65 -15.29 -7.13 17.23
CA GLY A 65 -13.86 -7.02 17.07
C GLY A 65 -13.37 -7.51 15.73
N CYS A 66 -12.11 -7.22 15.45
CA CYS A 66 -11.37 -7.76 14.33
C CYS A 66 -10.03 -8.30 14.82
N THR A 67 -9.60 -9.42 14.26
CA THR A 67 -8.25 -9.96 14.45
C THR A 67 -7.61 -10.22 13.10
N GLU A 68 -6.32 -9.91 12.98
CA GLU A 68 -5.52 -10.22 11.81
C GLU A 68 -4.60 -11.42 12.09
N SER A 69 -4.35 -12.20 11.06
CA SER A 69 -3.34 -13.26 11.06
C SER A 69 -2.90 -13.57 9.64
N PHE A 70 -1.71 -14.17 9.51
CA PHE A 70 -1.23 -14.66 8.22
C PHE A 70 -1.78 -16.07 7.96
N ASP A 71 -2.23 -16.32 6.72
CA ASP A 71 -2.78 -17.61 6.31
C ASP A 71 -2.09 -18.09 5.02
N SER A 72 -1.35 -19.20 5.12
CA SER A 72 -0.66 -19.80 3.98
C SER A 72 -1.54 -20.74 3.15
N ALA A 73 -2.66 -21.22 3.72
CA ALA A 73 -3.57 -22.11 3.02
C ALA A 73 -4.52 -21.35 2.08
N ASN A 74 -4.83 -20.11 2.41
CA ASN A 74 -5.72 -19.24 1.67
C ASN A 74 -4.98 -18.01 1.13
N ARG A 75 -3.81 -18.17 0.53
CA ARG A 75 -3.07 -17.11 -0.15
C ARG A 75 -3.52 -16.94 -1.59
N HIS A 76 -3.29 -15.76 -2.14
CA HIS A 76 -3.30 -15.55 -3.59
C HIS A 76 -1.91 -15.91 -4.15
N GLY A 77 -1.86 -16.62 -5.28
CA GLY A 77 -0.60 -17.10 -5.86
C GLY A 77 -0.07 -18.41 -5.27
N ASP A 78 1.18 -18.75 -5.62
CA ASP A 78 1.74 -20.09 -5.39
C ASP A 78 2.49 -20.24 -4.05
N ALA A 79 2.93 -19.13 -3.44
CA ALA A 79 3.75 -19.13 -2.23
C ALA A 79 3.38 -17.96 -1.31
N GLY A 80 3.87 -17.99 -0.07
CA GLY A 80 3.68 -16.92 0.91
C GLY A 80 2.39 -17.06 1.71
N PHE A 81 1.80 -15.92 2.07
CA PHE A 81 0.63 -15.81 2.94
C PHE A 81 -0.31 -14.72 2.42
N ALA A 82 -1.60 -14.86 2.72
CA ALA A 82 -2.55 -13.76 2.68
C ALA A 82 -2.82 -13.20 4.08
N MET A 83 -3.31 -11.99 4.18
CA MET A 83 -3.85 -11.42 5.41
C MET A 83 -5.26 -11.94 5.64
N LYS A 84 -5.44 -12.73 6.68
CA LYS A 84 -6.74 -13.19 7.17
C LYS A 84 -7.30 -12.19 8.16
N LEU A 85 -8.51 -11.71 7.92
CA LEU A 85 -9.26 -10.82 8.81
C LEU A 85 -10.51 -11.53 9.31
N GLU A 86 -10.51 -11.90 10.59
CA GLU A 86 -11.67 -12.45 11.27
C GLU A 86 -12.37 -11.33 12.02
N TYR A 87 -13.62 -11.01 11.64
CA TYR A 87 -14.37 -9.88 12.17
C TYR A 87 -15.69 -10.29 12.78
N SER A 88 -16.15 -9.49 13.74
CA SER A 88 -17.51 -9.50 14.27
C SER A 88 -17.99 -8.07 14.47
N VAL A 89 -19.12 -7.73 13.86
CA VAL A 89 -19.91 -6.52 14.12
C VAL A 89 -21.29 -6.87 14.64
N ASP A 90 -21.44 -8.07 15.23
CA ASP A 90 -22.66 -8.59 15.80
C ASP A 90 -22.74 -8.21 17.29
N SER A 91 -23.06 -6.96 17.55
CA SER A 91 -23.21 -6.41 18.89
C SER A 91 -24.57 -5.71 19.05
N LYS A 92 -25.03 -5.58 20.27
CA LYS A 92 -26.17 -4.73 20.62
C LYS A 92 -25.84 -3.25 20.61
N ASN A 93 -24.53 -2.92 20.68
CA ASN A 93 -24.01 -1.58 20.56
C ASN A 93 -23.65 -1.27 19.09
N PRO A 94 -23.57 -0.01 18.67
CA PRO A 94 -23.04 0.34 17.36
C PRO A 94 -21.63 -0.23 17.18
N ALA A 95 -21.43 -1.11 16.20
CA ALA A 95 -20.22 -1.88 16.02
C ALA A 95 -19.51 -1.54 14.69
N TYR A 96 -18.23 -1.24 14.79
CA TYR A 96 -17.34 -1.18 13.64
C TYR A 96 -15.90 -1.46 14.07
N ASN A 97 -15.20 -2.17 13.22
CA ASN A 97 -13.81 -2.60 13.46
C ASN A 97 -13.13 -2.89 12.13
N GLY A 98 -11.91 -3.33 12.15
CA GLY A 98 -11.22 -3.67 10.91
C GLY A 98 -9.72 -3.77 11.02
N PHE A 99 -9.07 -3.48 9.90
CA PHE A 99 -7.64 -3.55 9.71
C PHE A 99 -7.10 -2.19 9.27
N TRP A 100 -5.94 -1.80 9.75
CA TRP A 100 -5.21 -0.61 9.33
C TRP A 100 -3.81 -0.98 8.87
N MET A 101 -3.24 -0.23 7.95
CA MET A 101 -1.87 -0.34 7.50
C MET A 101 -1.30 1.06 7.28
N ALA A 102 -0.18 1.35 7.92
CA ALA A 102 0.53 2.62 7.76
C ALA A 102 1.11 2.74 6.34
N LEU A 103 0.89 3.91 5.75
CA LEU A 103 1.52 4.33 4.50
C LEU A 103 2.46 5.49 4.85
N PRO A 104 3.79 5.31 4.88
CA PRO A 104 4.71 6.28 5.47
C PRO A 104 4.86 7.54 4.59
N ASN A 105 3.79 8.35 4.50
CA ASN A 105 3.68 9.57 3.69
C ASN A 105 4.01 9.33 2.21
N ILE A 106 3.48 8.25 1.63
CA ILE A 106 3.76 7.92 0.23
C ILE A 106 3.01 8.84 -0.72
N ASP A 107 3.69 9.23 -1.80
CA ASP A 107 3.09 9.96 -2.91
C ASP A 107 2.61 8.96 -3.97
N VAL A 108 1.29 8.87 -4.14
CA VAL A 108 0.65 8.04 -5.17
C VAL A 108 -0.03 8.85 -6.25
N SER A 109 0.25 10.16 -6.35
CA SER A 109 -0.31 11.04 -7.39
C SER A 109 0.07 10.62 -8.82
N GLY A 110 1.11 9.82 -8.97
CA GLY A 110 1.52 9.23 -10.24
C GLY A 110 0.84 7.89 -10.58
N TYR A 111 -0.09 7.41 -9.78
CA TYR A 111 -0.88 6.19 -9.99
C TYR A 111 -2.35 6.53 -10.19
N ASP A 112 -3.08 5.63 -10.82
CA ASP A 112 -4.50 5.83 -11.13
C ASP A 112 -5.42 5.05 -10.20
N ASN A 113 -4.96 3.90 -9.70
CA ASN A 113 -5.81 2.99 -8.95
C ASN A 113 -5.12 2.46 -7.68
N LEU A 114 -5.94 2.15 -6.66
CA LEU A 114 -5.63 1.17 -5.63
C LEU A 114 -6.14 -0.19 -6.10
N ALA A 115 -5.32 -1.24 -6.01
CA ALA A 115 -5.71 -2.60 -6.35
C ALA A 115 -5.32 -3.57 -5.24
N PHE A 116 -6.10 -4.63 -5.05
CA PHE A 116 -5.81 -5.74 -4.14
C PHE A 116 -6.64 -6.97 -4.50
N TRP A 117 -6.20 -8.13 -4.05
CA TRP A 117 -6.99 -9.35 -4.13
C TRP A 117 -7.80 -9.56 -2.86
N VAL A 118 -9.03 -10.08 -3.00
CA VAL A 118 -9.92 -10.38 -1.88
C VAL A 118 -10.73 -11.62 -2.14
N LYS A 119 -11.01 -12.40 -1.10
CA LYS A 119 -12.03 -13.44 -1.09
C LYS A 119 -12.63 -13.61 0.30
N GLY A 120 -13.85 -14.14 0.36
CA GLY A 120 -14.52 -14.56 1.58
C GLY A 120 -14.23 -16.01 1.93
N ASP A 121 -14.41 -16.37 3.20
CA ASP A 121 -14.38 -17.76 3.67
C ASP A 121 -15.79 -18.38 3.62
N ALA A 122 -16.03 -19.27 2.67
CA ALA A 122 -17.35 -19.91 2.50
C ALA A 122 -17.73 -20.78 3.71
N LYS A 123 -16.77 -21.31 4.47
CA LYS A 123 -17.01 -22.21 5.59
C LYS A 123 -17.49 -21.47 6.85
N THR A 124 -16.83 -20.34 7.17
CA THR A 124 -17.14 -19.50 8.34
C THR A 124 -18.21 -18.46 8.02
N GLY A 125 -18.37 -18.10 6.74
CA GLY A 125 -19.18 -17.00 6.28
C GLY A 125 -18.33 -15.72 6.11
N TYR A 126 -18.85 -14.76 5.36
CA TYR A 126 -18.20 -13.49 5.08
C TYR A 126 -19.22 -12.42 4.70
N THR A 127 -18.82 -11.15 4.83
CA THR A 127 -19.59 -10.04 4.26
C THR A 127 -19.28 -9.85 2.79
N THR A 128 -20.30 -9.60 1.99
CA THR A 128 -20.14 -9.20 0.57
C THR A 128 -19.89 -7.71 0.42
N VAL A 129 -19.96 -6.93 1.52
CA VAL A 129 -19.80 -5.46 1.51
C VAL A 129 -18.94 -5.03 2.67
N PHE A 130 -17.93 -4.24 2.41
CA PHE A 130 -17.13 -3.55 3.43
C PHE A 130 -16.57 -2.23 2.87
N LYS A 131 -15.98 -1.39 3.71
CA LYS A 131 -15.47 -0.09 3.32
C LYS A 131 -13.94 -0.07 3.31
N ILE A 132 -13.36 0.61 2.31
CA ILE A 132 -11.95 0.99 2.28
C ILE A 132 -11.85 2.48 2.58
N GLU A 133 -10.86 2.86 3.41
CA GLU A 133 -10.47 4.26 3.62
C GLU A 133 -9.00 4.46 3.26
N LEU A 134 -8.71 5.55 2.56
CA LEU A 134 -7.37 6.10 2.40
C LEU A 134 -7.30 7.42 3.15
N LYS A 135 -6.29 7.57 4.02
CA LYS A 135 -6.08 8.79 4.79
C LYS A 135 -4.79 9.46 4.35
N ASN A 136 -4.76 10.80 4.39
CA ASN A 136 -3.56 11.57 4.08
C ASN A 136 -3.13 12.46 5.26
N ALA A 137 -1.91 13.02 5.18
CA ALA A 137 -1.35 13.92 6.18
C ALA A 137 -2.19 15.21 6.37
N GLY A 138 -2.95 15.62 5.34
CA GLY A 138 -3.91 16.74 5.39
C GLY A 138 -5.22 16.41 6.11
N LYS A 139 -5.32 15.24 6.79
CA LYS A 139 -6.50 14.76 7.51
C LYS A 139 -7.74 14.52 6.63
N GLN A 140 -7.55 14.37 5.33
CA GLN A 140 -8.60 13.90 4.44
C GLN A 140 -8.78 12.39 4.63
N ILE A 141 -10.02 11.93 4.50
CA ILE A 141 -10.39 10.52 4.54
C ILE A 141 -11.21 10.22 3.30
N GLY A 142 -10.58 9.59 2.32
CA GLY A 142 -11.24 9.06 1.15
C GLY A 142 -11.93 7.75 1.47
N ARG A 143 -13.16 7.55 1.00
CA ARG A 143 -13.96 6.36 1.29
C ARG A 143 -14.47 5.72 0.01
N TYR A 144 -14.40 4.40 -0.02
CA TYR A 144 -14.98 3.59 -1.08
C TYR A 144 -15.60 2.31 -0.50
N TYR A 145 -16.74 1.89 -1.04
CA TYR A 145 -17.42 0.68 -0.60
C TYR A 145 -17.19 -0.45 -1.59
N ILE A 146 -16.57 -1.51 -1.12
CA ILE A 146 -16.46 -2.77 -1.86
C ILE A 146 -17.80 -3.48 -1.79
N THR A 147 -18.24 -4.05 -2.89
CA THR A 147 -19.46 -4.85 -3.00
C THR A 147 -19.19 -6.13 -3.77
N ASN A 148 -20.09 -7.11 -3.63
CA ASN A 148 -20.05 -8.37 -4.38
C ASN A 148 -18.78 -9.21 -4.11
N VAL A 149 -18.24 -9.19 -2.90
CA VAL A 149 -17.20 -10.13 -2.49
C VAL A 149 -17.75 -11.56 -2.59
N THR A 150 -16.95 -12.46 -3.16
CA THR A 150 -17.27 -13.88 -3.30
C THR A 150 -16.30 -14.75 -2.52
N ASP A 151 -16.51 -16.06 -2.50
CA ASP A 151 -15.60 -17.05 -1.91
C ASP A 151 -14.44 -17.45 -2.85
N GLN A 152 -14.35 -16.82 -4.01
CA GLN A 152 -13.25 -16.96 -4.93
C GLN A 152 -12.34 -15.73 -4.90
N TRP A 153 -11.05 -15.91 -5.15
CA TRP A 153 -10.15 -14.79 -5.32
C TRP A 153 -10.59 -13.89 -6.47
N GLN A 154 -10.77 -12.61 -6.17
CA GLN A 154 -11.11 -11.59 -7.15
C GLN A 154 -10.25 -10.36 -6.96
N GLU A 155 -9.79 -9.79 -8.04
CA GLU A 155 -9.08 -8.53 -8.01
C GLU A 155 -10.08 -7.38 -7.89
N VAL A 156 -9.85 -6.52 -6.92
CA VAL A 156 -10.53 -5.24 -6.76
C VAL A 156 -9.61 -4.15 -7.29
N VAL A 157 -10.10 -3.34 -8.22
CA VAL A 157 -9.38 -2.18 -8.77
C VAL A 157 -10.25 -0.95 -8.56
N ILE A 158 -9.78 0.00 -7.78
CA ILE A 158 -10.52 1.21 -7.41
C ILE A 158 -9.78 2.43 -7.96
N PRO A 159 -10.35 3.17 -8.92
CA PRO A 159 -9.78 4.45 -9.35
C PRO A 159 -9.64 5.41 -8.17
N LEU A 160 -8.49 6.05 -8.02
CA LEU A 160 -8.21 6.94 -6.88
C LEU A 160 -9.20 8.10 -6.79
N PHE A 161 -9.72 8.58 -7.93
CA PHE A 161 -10.74 9.64 -7.97
C PHE A 161 -12.11 9.21 -7.40
N GLU A 162 -12.37 7.91 -7.26
CA GLU A 162 -13.60 7.38 -6.65
C GLU A 162 -13.59 7.42 -5.12
N PHE A 163 -12.44 7.65 -4.49
CA PHE A 163 -12.35 7.80 -3.03
C PHE A 163 -12.97 9.13 -2.59
N LYS A 164 -14.25 9.12 -2.27
CA LYS A 164 -14.98 10.31 -1.83
C LYS A 164 -14.38 10.90 -0.56
N GLY A 165 -13.94 12.16 -0.62
CA GLY A 165 -13.29 12.87 0.48
C GLY A 165 -11.77 12.91 0.42
N LEU A 166 -11.12 12.27 -0.56
CA LEU A 166 -9.69 12.37 -0.85
C LEU A 166 -9.49 13.21 -2.13
N THR A 167 -8.85 14.36 -2.01
CA THR A 167 -8.51 15.23 -3.15
C THR A 167 -7.01 15.36 -3.37
N ASP A 168 -6.20 14.93 -2.38
CA ASP A 168 -4.75 14.99 -2.42
C ASP A 168 -4.16 13.60 -2.08
N PRO A 169 -3.70 12.83 -3.08
CA PRO A 169 -3.07 11.53 -2.89
C PRO A 169 -1.54 11.61 -2.71
N SER A 170 -0.96 12.81 -2.58
CA SER A 170 0.51 12.99 -2.56
C SER A 170 1.17 12.61 -1.23
N ASN A 171 0.39 12.42 -0.15
CA ASN A 171 0.91 12.17 1.20
C ASN A 171 0.01 11.19 1.95
N LEU A 172 -0.18 9.98 1.42
CA LEU A 172 -1.00 8.98 2.09
C LEU A 172 -0.32 8.46 3.35
N THR A 173 -1.10 8.39 4.43
CA THR A 173 -0.63 7.96 5.76
C THR A 173 -1.19 6.63 6.20
N GLU A 174 -2.35 6.22 5.67
CA GLU A 174 -3.00 5.01 6.14
C GLU A 174 -3.97 4.43 5.11
N PHE A 175 -3.96 3.12 4.96
CA PHE A 175 -4.97 2.29 4.30
C PHE A 175 -5.77 1.59 5.38
N VAL A 176 -7.12 1.58 5.28
CA VAL A 176 -7.99 0.96 6.29
C VAL A 176 -9.07 0.13 5.62
N ILE A 177 -9.29 -1.07 6.14
CA ILE A 177 -10.48 -1.89 5.90
C ILE A 177 -11.42 -1.72 7.08
N VAL A 178 -12.69 -1.43 6.82
CA VAL A 178 -13.70 -1.20 7.87
C VAL A 178 -14.89 -2.10 7.66
N PHE A 179 -15.20 -2.89 8.66
CA PHE A 179 -16.46 -3.62 8.80
C PHE A 179 -17.40 -2.80 9.68
N GLU A 180 -18.64 -2.61 9.24
CA GLU A 180 -19.66 -1.82 9.96
C GLU A 180 -20.95 -2.62 10.09
N ASP A 181 -21.58 -2.56 11.27
CA ASP A 181 -22.83 -3.26 11.58
C ASP A 181 -23.97 -2.89 10.63
N ARG A 182 -23.95 -1.66 10.10
CA ARG A 182 -25.03 -1.12 9.26
C ARG A 182 -24.95 -1.59 7.81
N ILE A 183 -23.76 -2.03 7.35
CA ILE A 183 -23.55 -2.37 5.94
C ILE A 183 -23.12 -3.81 5.71
N ALA A 184 -22.50 -4.46 6.70
CA ALA A 184 -22.06 -5.85 6.58
C ALA A 184 -23.25 -6.77 6.31
N SER A 185 -23.23 -7.48 5.18
CA SER A 185 -24.26 -8.46 4.79
C SER A 185 -24.26 -9.69 5.70
N ASN A 186 -23.11 -10.04 6.27
CA ASN A 186 -22.95 -10.99 7.36
C ASN A 186 -22.18 -10.30 8.50
N LYS A 187 -22.75 -10.37 9.71
CA LYS A 187 -22.22 -9.67 10.90
C LYS A 187 -20.92 -10.27 11.45
N LYS A 188 -20.61 -11.52 11.10
CA LYS A 188 -19.40 -12.24 11.51
C LYS A 188 -18.85 -12.99 10.31
N GLY A 189 -17.54 -13.13 10.26
CA GLY A 189 -16.95 -13.93 9.20
C GLY A 189 -15.47 -13.66 9.02
N ILE A 190 -14.96 -14.20 7.91
CA ILE A 190 -13.57 -14.07 7.52
C ILE A 190 -13.49 -13.57 6.09
N ILE A 191 -12.63 -12.60 5.86
CA ILE A 191 -12.13 -12.28 4.52
C ILE A 191 -10.61 -12.45 4.50
N TYR A 192 -10.08 -12.75 3.31
CA TYR A 192 -8.66 -12.78 3.01
C TYR A 192 -8.34 -11.64 2.05
N VAL A 193 -7.23 -10.96 2.27
CA VAL A 193 -6.74 -9.85 1.45
C VAL A 193 -5.29 -10.13 1.08
N ASP A 194 -4.91 -9.82 -0.16
CA ASP A 194 -3.56 -10.05 -0.64
C ASP A 194 -3.16 -9.01 -1.69
N ASP A 195 -1.85 -8.85 -1.94
CA ASP A 195 -1.27 -8.04 -3.01
C ASP A 195 -1.81 -6.60 -3.06
N VAL A 196 -1.86 -5.90 -1.94
CA VAL A 196 -2.28 -4.49 -1.89
C VAL A 196 -1.24 -3.62 -2.60
N ARG A 197 -1.67 -2.89 -3.64
CA ARG A 197 -0.78 -2.10 -4.49
C ARG A 197 -1.45 -0.92 -5.13
N PHE A 198 -0.67 0.07 -5.54
CA PHE A 198 -1.12 1.14 -6.43
C PHE A 198 -0.67 0.83 -7.87
N THR A 199 -1.54 1.08 -8.85
CA THR A 199 -1.30 0.76 -10.27
C THR A 199 -1.57 1.95 -11.17
N ARG A 200 -0.93 1.95 -12.35
CA ARG A 200 -1.25 2.87 -13.45
C ARG A 200 -2.19 2.18 -14.43
N SER A 201 -3.15 2.93 -14.95
CA SER A 201 -3.95 2.50 -16.09
C SER A 201 -3.04 2.34 -17.31
N ARG A 202 -3.24 1.30 -18.08
CA ARG A 202 -2.54 1.10 -19.36
C ARG A 202 -3.15 1.92 -20.45
#